data_019d13dd7c12aa41dbf730f567157c4c
#
_entry.id   019d13dd7c12aa41dbf730f567157c4c
#
_cell.length_a   1.000
_cell.length_b   1.000
_cell.length_c   1.000
_cell.angle_alpha   90.00
_cell.angle_beta   90.00
_cell.angle_gamma   90.00
#
_symmetry.space_group_name_H-M   'P 1'
#
loop_
_entity.id
_entity.type
_entity.pdbx_description
1 polymer ?
#
loop_
_entity_poly.entity_id
_entity_poly.type
_entity_poly.pdbx_seq_one_letter_code
_entity_poly.pdbx_strand_id
1 'polypeptide(L)'
;MSTVSMADIFSQADELPVERFTTPTGDFTVELVEDMRWERTERGYLNLLIHSKIVASVDGKYIGAHLYDRSFLSDENTRGAQIGRGQLQDKAKVFMGMPQIALFRPVSTSTDPQVGYVPNTVGMGARCRVTSRTSSKENELGETIENTYYTFRYSPLD
;
A
#
# COMPACT_ATOMS: atom_id res chain seq x y z
N MET A 1 18.80 -12.01 -38.48
CA MET A 1 17.90 -11.51 -37.41
C MET A 1 16.50 -12.00 -37.70
N SER A 2 16.00 -12.85 -36.82
CA SER A 2 14.61 -13.26 -36.91
C SER A 2 13.72 -12.19 -36.31
N THR A 3 12.79 -11.69 -37.11
CA THR A 3 11.78 -10.76 -36.63
C THR A 3 10.65 -11.56 -35.98
N VAL A 4 10.43 -11.39 -34.70
CA VAL A 4 9.32 -12.03 -34.00
C VAL A 4 8.06 -11.24 -34.29
N SER A 5 7.04 -11.87 -34.83
CA SER A 5 5.77 -11.20 -35.14
C SER A 5 4.95 -11.01 -33.86
N MET A 6 4.03 -10.04 -33.85
CA MET A 6 3.11 -9.82 -32.71
C MET A 6 2.25 -11.06 -32.45
N ALA A 7 1.86 -11.79 -33.49
CA ALA A 7 1.09 -13.02 -33.34
C ALA A 7 1.88 -14.10 -32.59
N ASP A 8 3.19 -14.21 -32.85
CA ASP A 8 4.06 -15.16 -32.14
C ASP A 8 4.21 -14.79 -30.65
N ILE A 9 4.32 -13.51 -30.35
CA ILE A 9 4.39 -13.03 -28.97
C ILE A 9 3.11 -13.39 -28.22
N PHE A 10 1.94 -13.14 -28.81
CA PHE A 10 0.66 -13.46 -28.19
C PHE A 10 0.42 -14.96 -28.03
N SER A 11 0.85 -15.79 -28.99
CA SER A 11 0.69 -17.23 -28.88
C SER A 11 1.63 -17.84 -27.82
N GLN A 12 2.81 -17.24 -27.60
CA GLN A 12 3.76 -17.66 -26.58
C GLN A 12 3.40 -17.14 -25.16
N ALA A 13 2.64 -16.05 -25.09
CA ALA A 13 2.30 -15.43 -23.81
C ALA A 13 1.53 -16.37 -22.87
N ASP A 14 0.69 -17.26 -23.41
CA ASP A 14 -0.05 -18.24 -22.62
C ASP A 14 0.84 -19.39 -22.11
N GLU A 15 1.99 -19.62 -22.73
CA GLU A 15 2.94 -20.67 -22.36
C GLU A 15 4.08 -20.17 -21.47
N LEU A 16 4.26 -18.82 -21.39
CA LEU A 16 5.30 -18.23 -20.59
C LEU A 16 4.90 -18.24 -19.10
N PRO A 17 5.85 -18.51 -18.19
CA PRO A 17 5.56 -18.45 -16.77
C PRO A 17 5.16 -17.02 -16.38
N VAL A 18 4.01 -16.90 -15.75
CA VAL A 18 3.51 -15.63 -15.23
C VAL A 18 4.05 -15.46 -13.81
N GLU A 19 4.97 -14.51 -13.63
CA GLU A 19 5.36 -14.09 -12.28
C GLU A 19 4.24 -13.28 -11.67
N ARG A 20 3.68 -13.78 -10.60
CA ARG A 20 2.71 -13.05 -9.79
C ARG A 20 3.43 -12.48 -8.59
N PHE A 21 3.52 -11.15 -8.58
CA PHE A 21 4.07 -10.44 -7.43
C PHE A 21 3.01 -10.37 -6.34
N THR A 22 3.24 -11.09 -5.25
CA THR A 22 2.43 -11.00 -4.05
C THR A 22 3.14 -10.10 -3.06
N THR A 23 2.36 -9.39 -2.24
CA THR A 23 2.92 -8.59 -1.15
C THR A 23 3.59 -9.54 -0.15
N PRO A 24 4.89 -9.36 0.14
CA PRO A 24 5.55 -10.20 1.14
C PRO A 24 5.00 -9.92 2.54
N THR A 25 4.92 -10.98 3.36
CA THR A 25 4.51 -10.89 4.75
C THR A 25 5.69 -11.14 5.68
N GLY A 26 5.68 -10.52 6.85
CA GLY A 26 6.73 -10.67 7.85
C GLY A 26 7.08 -9.34 8.53
N ASP A 27 8.24 -9.35 9.18
CA ASP A 27 8.77 -8.17 9.88
C ASP A 27 9.92 -7.57 9.07
N PHE A 28 9.76 -6.31 8.68
CA PHE A 28 10.69 -5.62 7.80
C PHE A 28 11.11 -4.28 8.36
N THR A 29 12.27 -3.81 7.93
CA THR A 29 12.62 -2.39 7.98
C THR A 29 12.39 -1.83 6.59
N VAL A 30 11.66 -0.74 6.51
CA VAL A 30 11.26 -0.13 5.25
C VAL A 30 11.69 1.33 5.19
N GLU A 31 11.81 1.83 3.96
CA GLU A 31 12.14 3.23 3.67
C GLU A 31 11.21 3.74 2.58
N LEU A 32 10.67 4.93 2.75
CA LEU A 32 9.77 5.52 1.78
C LEU A 32 10.52 5.85 0.48
N VAL A 33 9.99 5.35 -0.63
CA VAL A 33 10.56 5.51 -1.97
C VAL A 33 10.18 6.87 -2.56
N GLU A 34 9.03 7.37 -2.18
CA GLU A 34 8.50 8.66 -2.60
C GLU A 34 7.78 9.32 -1.43
N ASP A 35 7.47 10.61 -1.56
CA ASP A 35 6.62 11.27 -0.58
C ASP A 35 5.26 10.56 -0.48
N MET A 36 4.72 10.47 0.72
CA MET A 36 3.35 9.99 0.90
C MET A 36 2.38 10.84 0.10
N ARG A 37 1.35 10.22 -0.46
CA ARG A 37 0.36 10.91 -1.30
C ARG A 37 -1.05 10.64 -0.84
N TRP A 38 -1.86 11.70 -0.90
CA TRP A 38 -3.30 11.56 -0.83
C TRP A 38 -3.86 11.40 -2.25
N GLU A 39 -4.66 10.39 -2.45
CA GLU A 39 -5.30 10.07 -3.73
C GLU A 39 -6.80 9.94 -3.55
N ARG A 40 -7.59 10.44 -4.53
CA ARG A 40 -9.02 10.13 -4.58
C ARG A 40 -9.27 8.91 -5.43
N THR A 41 -10.11 8.02 -4.92
CA THR A 41 -10.60 6.88 -5.69
C THR A 41 -11.69 7.34 -6.67
N GLU A 42 -12.05 6.48 -7.63
CA GLU A 42 -13.16 6.74 -8.56
C GLU A 42 -14.49 7.02 -7.85
N ARG A 43 -14.67 6.46 -6.66
CA ARG A 43 -15.86 6.69 -5.82
C ARG A 43 -15.77 7.97 -4.97
N GLY A 44 -14.70 8.74 -5.08
CA GLY A 44 -14.49 9.99 -4.35
C GLY A 44 -13.93 9.83 -2.95
N TYR A 45 -13.53 8.63 -2.54
CA TYR A 45 -12.88 8.40 -1.24
C TYR A 45 -11.42 8.85 -1.25
N LEU A 46 -10.93 9.21 -0.08
CA LEU A 46 -9.58 9.69 0.11
C LEU A 46 -8.70 8.58 0.70
N ASN A 47 -7.62 8.23 0.02
CA ASN A 47 -6.64 7.25 0.48
C ASN A 47 -5.28 7.91 0.68
N LEU A 48 -4.60 7.53 1.76
CA LEU A 48 -3.17 7.83 1.94
C LEU A 48 -2.37 6.66 1.38
N LEU A 49 -1.52 6.92 0.41
CA LEU A 49 -0.56 5.94 -0.12
C LEU A 49 0.78 6.12 0.55
N ILE A 50 1.24 5.05 1.19
CA ILE A 50 2.60 4.93 1.72
C ILE A 50 3.32 3.89 0.84
N HIS A 51 4.22 4.38 -0.03
CA HIS A 51 5.01 3.54 -0.92
C HIS A 51 6.42 3.41 -0.36
N SER A 52 6.79 2.22 0.05
CA SER A 52 8.08 1.93 0.65
C SER A 52 8.78 0.76 -0.02
N LYS A 53 10.06 0.59 0.26
CA LYS A 53 10.82 -0.59 -0.10
C LYS A 53 11.39 -1.25 1.15
N ILE A 54 11.54 -2.55 1.11
CA ILE A 54 12.16 -3.32 2.18
C ILE A 54 13.67 -3.15 2.08
N VAL A 55 14.29 -2.59 3.13
CA VAL A 55 15.74 -2.38 3.19
C VAL A 55 16.43 -3.40 4.10
N ALA A 56 15.70 -4.02 5.02
CA ALA A 56 16.17 -5.10 5.86
C ALA A 56 15.01 -6.00 6.28
N SER A 57 15.29 -7.26 6.55
CA SER A 57 14.32 -8.22 7.07
C SER A 57 15.00 -9.17 8.04
N VAL A 58 14.21 -9.77 8.95
CA VAL A 58 14.71 -10.70 9.96
C VAL A 58 15.38 -11.92 9.33
N ASP A 59 14.82 -12.42 8.23
CA ASP A 59 15.33 -13.59 7.52
C ASP A 59 16.17 -13.27 6.28
N GLY A 60 16.41 -11.98 6.00
CA GLY A 60 17.16 -11.53 4.83
C GLY A 60 16.41 -11.63 3.50
N LYS A 61 15.15 -12.05 3.52
CA LYS A 61 14.33 -12.20 2.32
C LYS A 61 13.62 -10.91 1.94
N TYR A 62 13.28 -10.79 0.67
CA TYR A 62 12.48 -9.70 0.08
C TYR A 62 13.13 -8.33 0.11
N ILE A 63 14.43 -8.23 0.37
CA ILE A 63 15.16 -6.94 0.32
C ILE A 63 15.04 -6.35 -1.08
N GLY A 64 14.65 -5.08 -1.17
CA GLY A 64 14.40 -4.39 -2.43
C GLY A 64 12.95 -4.49 -2.92
N ALA A 65 12.12 -5.32 -2.32
CA ALA A 65 10.70 -5.41 -2.69
C ALA A 65 9.95 -4.15 -2.25
N HIS A 66 9.00 -3.72 -3.08
CA HIS A 66 8.18 -2.54 -2.81
C HIS A 66 6.90 -2.92 -2.11
N LEU A 67 6.48 -2.08 -1.16
CA LEU A 67 5.22 -2.20 -0.44
C LEU A 67 4.34 -0.99 -0.75
N TYR A 68 3.08 -1.25 -1.04
CA TYR A 68 2.07 -0.22 -1.33
C TYR A 68 0.96 -0.32 -0.28
N ASP A 69 0.97 0.59 0.66
CA ASP A 69 -0.01 0.64 1.73
C ASP A 69 -0.98 1.79 1.46
N ARG A 70 -2.23 1.45 1.18
CA ARG A 70 -3.30 2.41 0.97
C ARG A 70 -4.22 2.38 2.17
N SER A 71 -4.27 3.49 2.88
CA SER A 71 -5.12 3.67 4.05
C SER A 71 -6.27 4.61 3.72
N PHE A 72 -7.48 4.14 3.93
CA PHE A 72 -8.70 4.88 3.64
C PHE A 72 -9.05 5.81 4.78
N LEU A 73 -9.37 7.06 4.45
CA LEU A 73 -9.88 8.05 5.42
C LEU A 73 -11.38 8.25 5.19
N SER A 74 -12.16 8.02 6.25
CA SER A 74 -13.59 8.25 6.26
C SER A 74 -13.99 9.14 7.42
N ASP A 75 -14.95 10.02 7.20
CA ASP A 75 -15.58 10.85 8.22
C ASP A 75 -16.85 10.22 8.81
N GLU A 76 -17.22 9.04 8.33
CA GLU A 76 -18.40 8.32 8.82
C GLU A 76 -18.23 7.93 10.29
N ASN A 77 -19.37 7.84 11.00
CA ASN A 77 -19.37 7.44 12.41
C ASN A 77 -19.71 5.96 12.57
N THR A 78 -18.99 5.11 11.83
CA THR A 78 -19.07 3.67 11.95
C THR A 78 -17.88 3.15 12.72
N ARG A 79 -17.98 1.93 13.28
CA ARG A 79 -16.88 1.28 13.98
C ARG A 79 -15.67 1.07 13.04
N GLY A 80 -15.92 0.64 11.82
CA GLY A 80 -14.86 0.43 10.83
C GLY A 80 -14.13 1.73 10.48
N ALA A 81 -14.87 2.83 10.30
CA ALA A 81 -14.28 4.14 10.03
C ALA A 81 -13.45 4.65 11.21
N GLN A 82 -13.90 4.44 12.43
CA GLN A 82 -13.18 4.82 13.65
C GLN A 82 -11.86 4.03 13.78
N ILE A 83 -11.89 2.73 13.52
CA ILE A 83 -10.70 1.87 13.51
C ILE A 83 -9.71 2.36 12.45
N GLY A 84 -10.20 2.66 11.24
CA GLY A 84 -9.36 3.18 10.15
C GLY A 84 -8.69 4.50 10.50
N ARG A 85 -9.42 5.43 11.13
CA ARG A 85 -8.84 6.70 11.62
C ARG A 85 -7.78 6.47 12.70
N GLY A 86 -8.01 5.52 13.61
CA GLY A 86 -7.03 5.13 14.63
C GLY A 86 -5.74 4.58 14.00
N GLN A 87 -5.86 3.76 12.99
CA GLN A 87 -4.70 3.24 12.25
C GLN A 87 -3.91 4.35 11.56
N LEU A 88 -4.59 5.34 10.97
CA LEU A 88 -3.93 6.51 10.38
C LEU A 88 -3.22 7.35 11.44
N GLN A 89 -3.81 7.53 12.61
CA GLN A 89 -3.17 8.22 13.74
C GLN A 89 -1.90 7.50 14.18
N ASP A 90 -1.92 6.17 14.24
CA ASP A 90 -0.74 5.37 14.58
C ASP A 90 0.38 5.56 13.55
N LYS A 91 0.04 5.59 12.27
CA LYS A 91 1.00 5.88 11.20
C LYS A 91 1.56 7.30 11.30
N ALA A 92 0.71 8.27 11.58
CA ALA A 92 1.15 9.65 11.79
C ALA A 92 2.13 9.76 12.96
N LYS A 93 1.86 9.05 14.05
CA LYS A 93 2.74 9.02 15.22
C LYS A 93 4.12 8.44 14.88
N VAL A 94 4.17 7.38 14.08
CA VAL A 94 5.45 6.75 13.69
C VAL A 94 6.26 7.67 12.79
N PHE A 95 5.65 8.21 11.74
CA PHE A 95 6.37 8.98 10.72
C PHE A 95 6.56 10.46 11.08
N MET A 96 5.62 11.06 11.79
CA MET A 96 5.62 12.49 12.10
C MET A 96 5.85 12.79 13.59
N GLY A 97 5.86 11.77 14.43
CA GLY A 97 6.07 11.92 15.88
C GLY A 97 4.82 12.33 16.67
N MET A 98 3.69 12.57 16.00
CA MET A 98 2.43 12.99 16.62
C MET A 98 1.23 12.27 16.00
N PRO A 99 0.16 11.97 16.76
CA PRO A 99 -0.99 11.20 16.26
C PRO A 99 -2.00 12.02 15.42
N GLN A 100 -1.66 13.22 15.00
CA GLN A 100 -2.57 14.11 14.32
C GLN A 100 -2.53 13.87 12.80
N ILE A 101 -3.63 13.43 12.24
CA ILE A 101 -3.77 13.22 10.78
C ILE A 101 -3.52 14.51 10.01
N ALA A 102 -3.79 15.67 10.62
CA ALA A 102 -3.53 16.97 10.02
C ALA A 102 -2.06 17.20 9.61
N LEU A 103 -1.13 16.44 10.20
CA LEU A 103 0.29 16.47 9.81
C LEU A 103 0.53 15.89 8.42
N PHE A 104 -0.39 15.07 7.94
CA PHE A 104 -0.35 14.54 6.58
C PHE A 104 -0.98 15.48 5.56
N ARG A 105 -0.95 16.79 5.80
CA ARG A 105 -1.51 17.75 4.83
C ARG A 105 -0.78 17.65 3.49
N PRO A 106 -1.53 17.45 2.40
CA PRO A 106 -0.91 17.39 1.09
C PRO A 106 -0.50 18.76 0.60
N VAL A 107 0.59 18.81 -0.17
CA VAL A 107 0.84 19.92 -1.08
C VAL A 107 0.09 19.59 -2.36
N SER A 108 -1.00 20.28 -2.59
CA SER A 108 -1.85 20.02 -3.74
C SER A 108 -1.21 20.49 -5.04
N THR A 109 -1.19 19.59 -6.04
CA THR A 109 -0.77 19.90 -7.41
C THR A 109 -1.96 19.98 -8.36
N SER A 110 -3.17 19.76 -7.84
CA SER A 110 -4.43 19.73 -8.60
C SER A 110 -5.41 20.77 -8.07
N THR A 111 -6.56 20.87 -8.71
CA THR A 111 -7.65 21.74 -8.26
C THR A 111 -8.34 21.23 -7.00
N ASP A 112 -8.12 19.95 -6.62
CA ASP A 112 -8.62 19.39 -5.37
C ASP A 112 -7.59 19.59 -4.25
N PRO A 113 -7.89 20.43 -3.21
CA PRO A 113 -6.95 20.72 -2.15
C PRO A 113 -6.66 19.54 -1.21
N GLN A 114 -7.41 18.43 -1.33
CA GLN A 114 -7.23 17.22 -0.53
C GLN A 114 -6.40 16.16 -1.25
N VAL A 115 -5.96 16.44 -2.47
CA VAL A 115 -5.13 15.54 -3.27
C VAL A 115 -3.75 16.14 -3.44
N GLY A 116 -2.72 15.32 -3.34
CA GLY A 116 -1.35 15.74 -3.50
C GLY A 116 -0.41 14.96 -2.58
N TYR A 117 0.82 15.36 -2.53
CA TYR A 117 1.85 14.68 -1.73
C TYR A 117 2.08 15.36 -0.37
N VAL A 118 2.52 14.56 0.58
CA VAL A 118 2.94 15.03 1.91
C VAL A 118 4.44 15.37 1.83
N PRO A 119 4.85 16.63 1.94
CA PRO A 119 6.22 17.03 1.65
C PRO A 119 7.22 16.46 2.66
N ASN A 120 8.44 16.21 2.18
CA ASN A 120 9.59 15.79 2.99
C ASN A 120 9.43 14.45 3.70
N THR A 121 8.64 13.54 3.13
CA THR A 121 8.46 12.19 3.69
C THR A 121 9.27 11.13 2.96
N VAL A 122 9.74 11.39 1.74
CA VAL A 122 10.65 10.49 1.02
C VAL A 122 11.89 10.19 1.86
N GLY A 123 12.30 8.93 1.91
CA GLY A 123 13.46 8.49 2.67
C GLY A 123 13.23 8.21 4.15
N MET A 124 12.05 8.54 4.69
CA MET A 124 11.71 8.20 6.07
C MET A 124 11.66 6.68 6.22
N GLY A 125 12.22 6.19 7.32
CA GLY A 125 12.27 4.78 7.64
C GLY A 125 11.37 4.41 8.81
N ALA A 126 10.95 3.15 8.82
CA ALA A 126 10.18 2.58 9.91
C ALA A 126 10.35 1.06 9.92
N ARG A 127 10.01 0.44 11.04
CA ARG A 127 9.75 -0.99 11.05
C ARG A 127 8.33 -1.22 10.57
N CYS A 128 8.13 -2.27 9.80
CA CYS A 128 6.81 -2.61 9.25
C CYS A 128 6.55 -4.09 9.41
N ARG A 129 5.46 -4.41 10.08
CA ARG A 129 4.93 -5.78 10.10
C ARG A 129 3.81 -5.88 9.09
N VAL A 130 3.97 -6.78 8.13
CA VAL A 130 2.97 -7.07 7.12
C VAL A 130 2.34 -8.41 7.43
N THR A 131 1.04 -8.40 7.60
CA THR A 131 0.23 -9.60 7.79
C THR A 131 -0.82 -9.71 6.70
N SER A 132 -1.27 -10.93 6.42
CA SER A 132 -2.30 -11.16 5.43
C SER A 132 -3.49 -11.89 6.03
N ARG A 133 -4.65 -11.63 5.46
CA ARG A 133 -5.88 -12.35 5.78
C ARG A 133 -6.59 -12.68 4.48
N THR A 134 -6.97 -13.93 4.32
CA THR A 134 -7.75 -14.40 3.18
C THR A 134 -9.19 -14.61 3.62
N SER A 135 -10.13 -14.05 2.86
CA SER A 135 -11.56 -14.31 3.03
C SER A 135 -12.13 -14.95 1.78
N SER A 136 -12.97 -15.95 1.96
CA SER A 136 -13.68 -16.63 0.88
C SER A 136 -15.11 -16.14 0.84
N LYS A 137 -15.59 -15.83 -0.37
CA LYS A 137 -16.97 -15.36 -0.60
C LYS A 137 -17.53 -16.07 -1.82
N GLU A 138 -18.75 -16.56 -1.69
CA GLU A 138 -19.47 -17.15 -2.80
C GLU A 138 -20.19 -16.07 -3.61
N ASN A 139 -19.99 -16.05 -4.94
CA ASN A 139 -20.65 -15.10 -5.82
C ASN A 139 -22.06 -15.62 -6.21
N GLU A 140 -22.80 -14.82 -6.98
CA GLU A 140 -24.14 -15.17 -7.45
C GLU A 140 -24.18 -16.43 -8.33
N LEU A 141 -23.06 -16.81 -8.95
CA LEU A 141 -22.91 -17.99 -9.77
C LEU A 141 -22.49 -19.24 -8.99
N GLY A 142 -22.37 -19.14 -7.66
CA GLY A 142 -21.91 -20.24 -6.82
C GLY A 142 -20.42 -20.49 -6.86
N GLU A 143 -19.64 -19.61 -7.47
CA GLU A 143 -18.18 -19.69 -7.50
C GLU A 143 -17.58 -19.10 -6.22
N THR A 144 -16.58 -19.78 -5.67
CA THR A 144 -15.86 -19.27 -4.51
C THR A 144 -14.78 -18.29 -4.96
N ILE A 145 -14.90 -17.05 -4.48
CA ILE A 145 -13.90 -16.00 -4.71
C ILE A 145 -13.08 -15.81 -3.44
N GLU A 146 -11.77 -15.95 -3.56
CA GLU A 146 -10.84 -15.69 -2.47
C GLU A 146 -10.20 -14.32 -2.66
N ASN A 147 -10.26 -13.49 -1.61
CA ASN A 147 -9.61 -12.19 -1.56
C ASN A 147 -8.59 -12.18 -0.42
N THR A 148 -7.39 -11.73 -0.72
CA THR A 148 -6.33 -11.58 0.27
C THR A 148 -6.15 -10.09 0.58
N TYR A 149 -6.21 -9.77 1.87
CA TYR A 149 -6.03 -8.42 2.39
C TYR A 149 -4.74 -8.36 3.18
N TYR A 150 -4.02 -7.25 3.06
CA TYR A 150 -2.76 -7.03 3.76
C TYR A 150 -2.92 -5.91 4.77
N THR A 151 -2.35 -6.11 5.94
CA THR A 151 -2.30 -5.10 7.00
C THR A 151 -0.86 -4.70 7.24
N PHE A 152 -0.61 -3.39 7.25
CA PHE A 152 0.71 -2.81 7.46
C PHE A 152 0.71 -2.10 8.82
N ARG A 153 1.56 -2.57 9.73
CA ARG A 153 1.73 -1.95 11.03
C ARG A 153 3.15 -1.41 11.15
N TYR A 154 3.23 -0.13 11.40
CA TYR A 154 4.51 0.57 11.50
C TYR A 154 4.88 0.82 12.95
N SER A 155 6.17 0.74 13.24
CA SER A 155 6.74 1.15 14.50
C SER A 155 8.02 1.93 14.25
N PRO A 156 8.44 2.81 15.19
CA PRO A 156 9.63 3.62 15.00
C PRO A 156 10.88 2.76 14.87
N LEU A 157 11.84 3.25 14.11
CA LEU A 157 13.23 2.77 14.20
C LEU A 157 13.76 3.09 15.59
N ASP A 158 14.51 2.19 16.16
CA ASP A 158 15.09 2.38 17.51
C ASP A 158 16.04 3.55 17.60
#